data_04b59be5db77fd4e6e90ffb8da55d7d1
#
_entry.id   04b59be5db77fd4e6e90ffb8da55d7d1
#
_cell.length_a   1.000
_cell.length_b   1.000
_cell.length_c   1.000
_cell.angle_alpha   90.00
_cell.angle_beta   90.00
_cell.angle_gamma   90.00
#
_symmetry.space_group_name_H-M   'P 1'
#
loop_
_entity.id
_entity.type
_entity.pdbx_description
1 polymer ?
#
loop_
_entity_poly.entity_id
_entity_poly.type
_entity_poly.pdbx_seq_one_letter_code
_entity_poly.pdbx_strand_id
1 'polypeptide(L)'
;MNKLLILGATYHEIDIVERAHNKGIYVIVTDNNLDWSKSPAKYVADEAWNISWSDIDALVLECRESKVNGIIAGFSEFRVENMIKLCDKLGLPCTLSMKQLNLTRDKIQFKNLCAKYGIRGVPEYKYGDSINFPVIVKPVDRAGSIGINVAYNQEEFERFYKIAYDLSPSKNVIIEDFIDDGTKVDLYYYVKGGNIALLGTSDTIMCNGKSGAPILQKAWTFPSRYESQYVSEEDGKIRKMLHGIGLKNGYVTMSAFYRNDRFYFFEAGFRLSGELSYNYYDYISGINYIDTLLDYSLGLPNSDIYEDCYQLNKCTKSIILNYFGIDGIVKKIQTPSNSSNESQKVIGNIYIKEGDSIHNETNVFKKIAMYTILSNDNMLEDIIRYINSN
;
A
#
# COMPACT_ATOMS: atom_id res chain seq x y z
N MET A 1 12.25 -19.40 -22.08
CA MET A 1 11.00 -19.01 -21.38
C MET A 1 11.41 -18.25 -20.11
N ASN A 2 10.87 -17.07 -19.91
CA ASN A 2 11.15 -16.28 -18.72
C ASN A 2 10.49 -16.94 -17.49
N LYS A 3 11.22 -17.02 -16.38
CA LYS A 3 10.74 -17.56 -15.12
C LYS A 3 10.77 -16.46 -14.05
N LEU A 4 9.61 -16.15 -13.50
CA LEU A 4 9.42 -15.14 -12.47
C LEU A 4 9.15 -15.79 -11.14
N LEU A 5 9.85 -15.38 -10.09
CA LEU A 5 9.52 -15.71 -8.71
C LEU A 5 8.73 -14.55 -8.07
N ILE A 6 7.57 -14.84 -7.51
CA ILE A 6 6.77 -13.90 -6.72
C ILE A 6 6.94 -14.25 -5.23
N LEU A 7 7.37 -13.26 -4.43
CA LEU A 7 7.49 -13.43 -2.98
C LEU A 7 6.14 -13.18 -2.31
N GLY A 8 5.51 -14.27 -1.87
CA GLY A 8 4.18 -14.31 -1.30
C GLY A 8 3.16 -14.97 -2.23
N ALA A 9 2.05 -15.42 -1.64
CA ALA A 9 1.02 -16.16 -2.37
C ALA A 9 -0.41 -15.81 -1.90
N THR A 10 -0.65 -14.59 -1.46
CA THR A 10 -1.98 -14.14 -1.02
C THR A 10 -2.91 -13.83 -2.20
N TYR A 11 -4.13 -13.41 -1.92
CA TYR A 11 -5.07 -12.97 -2.96
C TYR A 11 -4.55 -11.83 -3.84
N HIS A 12 -3.71 -10.94 -3.28
CA HIS A 12 -3.16 -9.83 -4.03
C HIS A 12 -2.17 -10.29 -5.12
N GLU A 13 -1.44 -11.37 -4.89
CA GLU A 13 -0.50 -11.91 -5.85
C GLU A 13 -1.16 -12.62 -7.03
N ILE A 14 -2.45 -12.99 -6.95
CA ILE A 14 -3.19 -13.62 -8.05
C ILE A 14 -3.18 -12.73 -9.30
N ASP A 15 -3.44 -11.44 -9.16
CA ASP A 15 -3.44 -10.52 -10.29
C ASP A 15 -2.04 -10.41 -10.95
N ILE A 16 -0.97 -10.46 -10.17
CA ILE A 16 0.40 -10.48 -10.70
C ILE A 16 0.64 -11.79 -11.49
N VAL A 17 0.19 -12.93 -10.98
CA VAL A 17 0.28 -14.23 -11.67
C VAL A 17 -0.46 -14.20 -13.00
N GLU A 18 -1.72 -13.77 -12.99
CA GLU A 18 -2.56 -13.73 -14.20
C GLU A 18 -1.96 -12.81 -15.26
N ARG A 19 -1.45 -11.65 -14.88
CA ARG A 19 -0.81 -10.71 -15.81
C ARG A 19 0.49 -11.26 -16.35
N ALA A 20 1.29 -11.95 -15.53
CA ALA A 20 2.51 -12.62 -15.99
C ALA A 20 2.19 -13.75 -16.99
N HIS A 21 1.14 -14.54 -16.75
CA HIS A 21 0.66 -15.56 -17.68
C HIS A 21 0.22 -14.96 -19.03
N ASN A 22 -0.49 -13.82 -19.01
CA ASN A 22 -0.89 -13.11 -20.24
C ASN A 22 0.33 -12.66 -21.08
N LYS A 23 1.50 -12.52 -20.46
CA LYS A 23 2.77 -12.20 -21.11
C LYS A 23 3.60 -13.46 -21.48
N GLY A 24 3.08 -14.66 -21.26
CA GLY A 24 3.79 -15.92 -21.51
C GLY A 24 4.96 -16.18 -20.55
N ILE A 25 4.92 -15.63 -19.36
CA ILE A 25 5.93 -15.80 -18.31
C ILE A 25 5.55 -17.02 -17.46
N TYR A 26 6.50 -17.90 -17.18
CA TYR A 26 6.35 -19.01 -16.23
C TYR A 26 6.45 -18.45 -14.80
N VAL A 27 5.45 -18.69 -13.98
CA VAL A 27 5.31 -18.07 -12.67
C VAL A 27 5.50 -19.08 -11.54
N ILE A 28 6.39 -18.75 -10.64
CA ILE A 28 6.62 -19.47 -9.39
C ILE A 28 6.19 -18.55 -8.24
N VAL A 29 5.40 -19.07 -7.29
CA VAL A 29 5.09 -18.33 -6.05
C VAL A 29 5.75 -19.03 -4.87
N THR A 30 6.22 -18.27 -3.87
CA THR A 30 6.81 -18.85 -2.66
C THR A 30 6.14 -18.33 -1.40
N ASP A 31 5.72 -19.27 -0.57
CA ASP A 31 5.11 -19.02 0.74
C ASP A 31 5.14 -20.33 1.55
N ASN A 32 5.58 -20.29 2.81
CA ASN A 32 5.72 -21.48 3.64
C ASN A 32 4.40 -22.00 4.25
N ASN A 33 3.28 -21.37 3.92
CA ASN A 33 1.98 -21.81 4.40
C ASN A 33 1.54 -23.09 3.64
N LEU A 34 1.38 -24.18 4.38
CA LEU A 34 0.95 -25.45 3.81
C LEU A 34 -0.56 -25.49 3.51
N ASP A 35 -1.33 -24.65 4.19
CA ASP A 35 -2.76 -24.45 3.90
C ASP A 35 -2.92 -23.45 2.74
N TRP A 36 -3.12 -23.97 1.55
CA TRP A 36 -3.25 -23.15 0.34
C TRP A 36 -4.50 -22.27 0.34
N SER A 37 -5.49 -22.53 1.17
CA SER A 37 -6.63 -21.64 1.34
C SER A 37 -6.22 -20.26 1.87
N LYS A 38 -5.08 -20.18 2.58
CA LYS A 38 -4.46 -18.96 3.07
C LYS A 38 -3.42 -18.37 2.11
N SER A 39 -3.03 -19.12 1.09
CA SER A 39 -2.05 -18.77 0.07
C SER A 39 -2.60 -19.07 -1.34
N PRO A 40 -3.74 -18.46 -1.72
CA PRO A 40 -4.52 -18.86 -2.90
C PRO A 40 -3.80 -18.64 -4.23
N ALA A 41 -2.79 -17.76 -4.33
CA ALA A 41 -2.01 -17.63 -5.55
C ALA A 41 -1.24 -18.91 -5.91
N LYS A 42 -1.04 -19.86 -4.96
CA LYS A 42 -0.48 -21.20 -5.25
C LYS A 42 -1.37 -22.04 -6.17
N TYR A 43 -2.69 -21.80 -6.18
CA TYR A 43 -3.61 -22.54 -7.06
C TYR A 43 -3.54 -22.10 -8.53
N VAL A 44 -3.05 -20.89 -8.80
CA VAL A 44 -3.05 -20.28 -10.14
C VAL A 44 -1.66 -20.15 -10.74
N ALA A 45 -0.59 -20.27 -9.95
CA ALA A 45 0.78 -20.26 -10.43
C ALA A 45 1.16 -21.58 -11.14
N ASP A 46 2.16 -21.56 -12.01
CA ASP A 46 2.71 -22.76 -12.64
C ASP A 46 3.41 -23.67 -11.63
N GLU A 47 4.03 -23.06 -10.61
CA GLU A 47 4.77 -23.77 -9.58
C GLU A 47 4.63 -23.05 -8.23
N ALA A 48 4.59 -23.81 -7.13
CA ALA A 48 4.48 -23.28 -5.79
C ALA A 48 5.53 -23.88 -4.86
N TRP A 49 6.40 -23.05 -4.32
CA TRP A 49 7.39 -23.47 -3.34
C TRP A 49 6.89 -23.27 -1.92
N ASN A 50 7.03 -24.31 -1.09
CA ASN A 50 6.73 -24.25 0.34
C ASN A 50 7.94 -23.73 1.15
N ILE A 51 8.59 -22.68 0.64
CA ILE A 51 9.74 -22.03 1.25
C ILE A 51 9.28 -20.65 1.73
N SER A 52 9.70 -20.27 2.94
CA SER A 52 9.44 -18.92 3.43
C SER A 52 10.08 -17.88 2.50
N TRP A 53 9.35 -16.86 2.12
CA TRP A 53 9.89 -15.72 1.37
C TRP A 53 11.00 -14.96 2.13
N SER A 54 11.24 -15.27 3.41
CA SER A 54 12.34 -14.72 4.23
C SER A 54 13.54 -15.66 4.34
N ASP A 55 13.45 -16.91 3.86
CA ASP A 55 14.56 -17.85 3.81
C ASP A 55 15.40 -17.63 2.55
N ILE A 56 16.25 -16.62 2.63
CA ILE A 56 17.03 -16.15 1.48
C ILE A 56 18.00 -17.22 0.97
N ASP A 57 18.60 -18.01 1.87
CA ASP A 57 19.61 -18.97 1.47
C ASP A 57 18.98 -20.16 0.74
N ALA A 58 17.85 -20.68 1.24
CA ALA A 58 17.07 -21.71 0.52
C ALA A 58 16.56 -21.19 -0.83
N LEU A 59 16.03 -19.96 -0.87
CA LEU A 59 15.53 -19.35 -2.13
C LEU A 59 16.65 -19.12 -3.15
N VAL A 60 17.87 -18.77 -2.74
CA VAL A 60 19.00 -18.62 -3.68
C VAL A 60 19.32 -19.94 -4.35
N LEU A 61 19.32 -21.06 -3.59
CA LEU A 61 19.60 -22.38 -4.16
C LEU A 61 18.52 -22.78 -5.17
N GLU A 62 17.26 -22.66 -4.78
CA GLU A 62 16.12 -23.03 -5.62
C GLU A 62 16.00 -22.18 -6.87
N CYS A 63 16.24 -20.84 -6.76
CA CYS A 63 16.26 -19.93 -7.89
C CYS A 63 17.32 -20.27 -8.93
N ARG A 64 18.52 -20.69 -8.47
CA ARG A 64 19.61 -21.11 -9.38
C ARG A 64 19.28 -22.41 -10.09
N GLU A 65 18.76 -23.40 -9.38
CA GLU A 65 18.37 -24.70 -9.92
C GLU A 65 17.23 -24.55 -10.94
N SER A 66 16.20 -23.80 -10.59
CA SER A 66 15.04 -23.53 -11.45
C SER A 66 15.32 -22.50 -12.55
N LYS A 67 16.48 -21.84 -12.54
CA LYS A 67 16.88 -20.80 -13.51
C LYS A 67 15.88 -19.61 -13.51
N VAL A 68 15.50 -19.14 -12.34
CA VAL A 68 14.71 -17.91 -12.17
C VAL A 68 15.50 -16.73 -12.70
N ASN A 69 14.86 -15.89 -13.52
CA ASN A 69 15.49 -14.71 -14.12
C ASN A 69 14.79 -13.38 -13.81
N GLY A 70 13.75 -13.41 -12.97
CA GLY A 70 13.11 -12.22 -12.42
C GLY A 70 12.48 -12.49 -11.07
N ILE A 71 12.45 -11.48 -10.20
CA ILE A 71 11.84 -11.58 -8.86
C ILE A 71 11.00 -10.34 -8.62
N ILE A 72 9.78 -10.53 -8.08
CA ILE A 72 8.90 -9.44 -7.71
C ILE A 72 8.32 -9.64 -6.31
N ALA A 73 8.13 -8.52 -5.59
CA ALA A 73 7.36 -8.45 -4.36
C ALA A 73 6.35 -7.31 -4.49
N GLY A 74 5.05 -7.63 -4.40
CA GLY A 74 3.99 -6.68 -4.70
C GLY A 74 3.66 -5.74 -3.52
N PHE A 75 3.09 -6.28 -2.44
CA PHE A 75 2.26 -5.52 -1.50
C PHE A 75 2.79 -5.42 -0.06
N SER A 76 3.98 -5.91 0.23
CA SER A 76 4.56 -5.94 1.58
C SER A 76 6.00 -5.45 1.60
N GLU A 77 6.31 -4.49 2.46
CA GLU A 77 7.67 -3.97 2.62
C GLU A 77 8.68 -5.02 3.09
N PHE A 78 8.24 -5.96 3.94
CA PHE A 78 9.10 -7.08 4.35
C PHE A 78 9.46 -7.99 3.18
N ARG A 79 8.52 -8.22 2.26
CA ARG A 79 8.79 -8.99 1.04
C ARG A 79 9.67 -8.20 0.07
N VAL A 80 9.49 -6.88 -0.05
CA VAL A 80 10.38 -6.00 -0.84
C VAL A 80 11.81 -6.05 -0.30
N GLU A 81 11.99 -6.00 1.02
CA GLU A 81 13.33 -6.16 1.64
C GLU A 81 13.98 -7.48 1.22
N ASN A 82 13.24 -8.58 1.28
CA ASN A 82 13.77 -9.89 0.91
C ASN A 82 13.98 -10.04 -0.60
N MET A 83 13.13 -9.41 -1.43
CA MET A 83 13.36 -9.30 -2.86
C MET A 83 14.70 -8.60 -3.16
N ILE A 84 14.98 -7.48 -2.51
CA ILE A 84 16.26 -6.75 -2.70
C ILE A 84 17.44 -7.66 -2.36
N LYS A 85 17.40 -8.32 -1.19
CA LYS A 85 18.47 -9.25 -0.75
C LYS A 85 18.69 -10.40 -1.73
N LEU A 86 17.60 -10.95 -2.25
CA LEU A 86 17.63 -12.08 -3.16
C LEU A 86 18.13 -11.67 -4.54
N CYS A 87 17.65 -10.55 -5.07
CA CYS A 87 18.13 -9.98 -6.33
C CYS A 87 19.63 -9.66 -6.27
N ASP A 88 20.13 -9.08 -5.17
CA ASP A 88 21.54 -8.77 -4.96
C ASP A 88 22.40 -10.05 -4.99
N LYS A 89 22.00 -11.11 -4.27
CA LYS A 89 22.73 -12.40 -4.26
C LYS A 89 22.71 -13.15 -5.59
N LEU A 90 21.69 -12.91 -6.43
CA LEU A 90 21.52 -13.56 -7.72
C LEU A 90 21.99 -12.72 -8.91
N GLY A 91 22.28 -11.43 -8.70
CA GLY A 91 22.63 -10.49 -9.78
C GLY A 91 21.45 -10.17 -10.69
N LEU A 92 20.22 -10.20 -10.17
CA LEU A 92 18.99 -9.93 -10.93
C LEU A 92 18.56 -8.44 -10.83
N PRO A 93 17.81 -7.93 -11.81
CA PRO A 93 17.26 -6.58 -11.76
C PRO A 93 16.40 -6.37 -10.51
N CYS A 94 16.55 -5.21 -9.86
CA CYS A 94 15.74 -4.83 -8.70
C CYS A 94 15.35 -3.36 -8.78
N THR A 95 14.09 -3.06 -8.53
CA THR A 95 13.55 -1.69 -8.57
C THR A 95 14.13 -0.78 -7.51
N LEU A 96 14.64 -1.34 -6.42
CA LEU A 96 15.11 -0.64 -5.22
C LEU A 96 16.45 -1.18 -4.73
N SER A 97 17.17 -0.33 -4.00
CA SER A 97 18.28 -0.72 -3.13
C SER A 97 17.84 -0.70 -1.65
N MET A 98 18.56 -1.44 -0.79
CA MET A 98 18.35 -1.40 0.66
C MET A 98 18.47 0.02 1.23
N LYS A 99 19.37 0.84 0.68
CA LYS A 99 19.53 2.24 1.09
C LYS A 99 18.25 3.04 0.85
N GLN A 100 17.62 2.88 -0.32
CA GLN A 100 16.37 3.56 -0.66
C GLN A 100 15.22 3.07 0.22
N LEU A 101 15.08 1.75 0.40
CA LEU A 101 14.04 1.19 1.26
C LEU A 101 14.14 1.72 2.70
N ASN A 102 15.34 1.79 3.27
CA ASN A 102 15.55 2.27 4.64
C ASN A 102 15.17 3.74 4.83
N LEU A 103 15.33 4.59 3.79
CA LEU A 103 14.94 6.00 3.85
C LEU A 103 13.45 6.23 4.12
N THR A 104 12.59 5.29 3.72
CA THR A 104 11.14 5.42 3.92
C THR A 104 10.60 4.53 5.04
N ARG A 105 11.23 3.38 5.27
CA ARG A 105 10.82 2.44 6.33
C ARG A 105 11.13 2.95 7.74
N ASP A 106 12.27 3.61 7.91
CA ASP A 106 12.63 4.28 9.15
C ASP A 106 11.95 5.64 9.22
N LYS A 107 11.02 5.78 10.15
CA LYS A 107 10.20 7.00 10.29
C LYS A 107 11.02 8.26 10.56
N ILE A 108 12.15 8.12 11.27
CA ILE A 108 13.04 9.25 11.56
C ILE A 108 13.78 9.65 10.28
N GLN A 109 14.32 8.67 9.54
CA GLN A 109 14.99 8.94 8.27
C GLN A 109 14.02 9.54 7.25
N PHE A 110 12.78 9.05 7.17
CA PHE A 110 11.75 9.60 6.30
C PHE A 110 11.44 11.07 6.64
N LYS A 111 11.26 11.40 7.92
CA LYS A 111 11.04 12.79 8.35
C LYS A 111 12.20 13.71 8.01
N ASN A 112 13.44 13.26 8.26
CA ASN A 112 14.63 14.02 7.91
C ASN A 112 14.75 14.21 6.39
N LEU A 113 14.38 13.19 5.61
CA LEU A 113 14.33 13.28 4.17
C LEU A 113 13.28 14.30 3.71
N CYS A 114 12.07 14.26 4.25
CA CYS A 114 11.03 15.24 3.98
C CYS A 114 11.49 16.66 4.29
N ALA A 115 12.03 16.88 5.48
CA ALA A 115 12.53 18.19 5.90
C ALA A 115 13.61 18.75 4.96
N LYS A 116 14.53 17.90 4.48
CA LYS A 116 15.60 18.28 3.53
C LYS A 116 15.02 18.86 2.21
N TYR A 117 13.85 18.40 1.79
CA TYR A 117 13.21 18.85 0.54
C TYR A 117 12.06 19.84 0.79
N GLY A 118 11.92 20.37 2.00
CA GLY A 118 10.87 21.33 2.37
C GLY A 118 9.47 20.72 2.39
N ILE A 119 9.37 19.40 2.57
CA ILE A 119 8.12 18.65 2.73
C ILE A 119 7.77 18.64 4.21
N ARG A 120 6.56 19.07 4.56
CA ARG A 120 6.13 19.16 5.95
C ARG A 120 5.72 17.80 6.50
N GLY A 121 6.35 17.37 7.61
CA GLY A 121 5.92 16.22 8.40
C GLY A 121 4.85 16.60 9.43
N VAL A 122 4.24 15.59 10.04
CA VAL A 122 3.35 15.78 11.21
C VAL A 122 4.17 16.36 12.38
N PRO A 123 3.66 17.39 13.10
CA PRO A 123 4.35 17.95 14.27
C PRO A 123 4.68 16.88 15.30
N GLU A 124 5.87 16.98 15.90
CA GLU A 124 6.44 15.98 16.80
C GLU A 124 6.82 16.59 18.12
N TYR A 125 6.65 15.81 19.18
CA TYR A 125 7.04 16.15 20.54
C TYR A 125 8.16 15.24 21.03
N LYS A 126 8.96 15.74 21.94
CA LYS A 126 9.90 14.93 22.74
C LYS A 126 9.24 14.54 24.05
N TYR A 127 9.69 13.43 24.62
CA TYR A 127 9.26 13.08 25.97
C TYR A 127 9.69 14.17 26.96
N GLY A 128 8.72 14.68 27.73
CA GLY A 128 8.92 15.79 28.65
C GLY A 128 8.54 17.18 28.10
N ASP A 129 8.21 17.29 26.82
CA ASP A 129 7.63 18.53 26.25
C ASP A 129 6.23 18.79 26.81
N SER A 130 5.76 20.03 26.73
CA SER A 130 4.35 20.35 26.92
C SER A 130 3.56 19.87 25.73
N ILE A 131 2.67 18.90 25.94
CA ILE A 131 1.93 18.23 24.87
C ILE A 131 0.53 18.84 24.72
N ASN A 132 0.17 19.17 23.49
CA ASN A 132 -1.21 19.50 23.11
C ASN A 132 -1.94 18.22 22.68
N PHE A 133 -2.88 17.75 23.50
CA PHE A 133 -3.65 16.54 23.18
C PHE A 133 -4.78 16.83 22.19
N PRO A 134 -5.16 15.82 21.33
CA PRO A 134 -4.69 14.43 21.33
C PRO A 134 -3.36 14.25 20.59
N VAL A 135 -2.57 13.24 21.00
CA VAL A 135 -1.34 12.82 20.33
C VAL A 135 -1.34 11.34 20.02
N ILE A 136 -0.65 10.96 18.94
CA ILE A 136 -0.36 9.57 18.61
C ILE A 136 1.00 9.18 19.16
N VAL A 137 1.05 8.01 19.80
CA VAL A 137 2.27 7.43 20.38
C VAL A 137 2.54 6.11 19.71
N LYS A 138 3.73 5.94 19.13
CA LYS A 138 4.05 4.75 18.32
C LYS A 138 5.52 4.35 18.44
N PRO A 139 5.85 3.03 18.37
CA PRO A 139 7.23 2.59 18.25
C PRO A 139 7.83 3.01 16.90
N VAL A 140 9.11 3.37 16.86
CA VAL A 140 9.81 3.78 15.63
C VAL A 140 9.89 2.66 14.60
N ASP A 141 10.11 1.45 15.07
CA ASP A 141 10.59 0.29 14.32
C ASP A 141 9.60 -0.88 14.27
N ARG A 142 8.31 -0.57 14.36
CA ARG A 142 7.21 -1.54 14.14
C ARG A 142 6.37 -1.13 12.93
N ALA A 143 5.83 -2.14 12.25
CA ALA A 143 4.89 -2.02 11.14
C ALA A 143 3.53 -2.63 11.50
N GLY A 144 2.51 -2.44 10.65
CA GLY A 144 1.19 -3.04 10.83
C GLY A 144 0.42 -2.48 12.03
N SER A 145 0.62 -1.22 12.36
CA SER A 145 -0.06 -0.52 13.48
C SER A 145 0.20 -1.11 14.88
N ILE A 146 1.21 -1.98 15.03
CA ILE A 146 1.54 -2.59 16.32
C ILE A 146 2.09 -1.52 17.27
N GLY A 147 1.43 -1.36 18.43
CA GLY A 147 1.84 -0.42 19.47
C GLY A 147 1.48 1.04 19.19
N ILE A 148 0.69 1.32 18.16
CA ILE A 148 0.17 2.66 17.88
C ILE A 148 -1.06 2.91 18.76
N ASN A 149 -1.03 4.00 19.54
CA ASN A 149 -2.15 4.41 20.40
C ASN A 149 -2.35 5.93 20.30
N VAL A 150 -3.58 6.38 20.55
CA VAL A 150 -3.93 7.80 20.64
C VAL A 150 -4.18 8.14 22.09
N ALA A 151 -3.47 9.14 22.60
CA ALA A 151 -3.61 9.65 23.96
C ALA A 151 -4.36 10.98 23.93
N TYR A 152 -5.42 11.10 24.74
CA TYR A 152 -6.24 12.29 24.86
C TYR A 152 -5.93 13.11 26.13
N ASN A 153 -5.08 12.57 27.01
CA ASN A 153 -4.64 13.21 28.24
C ASN A 153 -3.29 12.66 28.71
N GLN A 154 -2.71 13.26 29.74
CA GLN A 154 -1.38 12.90 30.26
C GLN A 154 -1.32 11.46 30.80
N GLU A 155 -2.37 10.97 31.46
CA GLU A 155 -2.40 9.61 32.02
C GLU A 155 -2.35 8.55 30.91
N GLU A 156 -3.15 8.73 29.87
CA GLU A 156 -3.14 7.87 28.69
C GLU A 156 -1.78 7.94 27.96
N PHE A 157 -1.21 9.14 27.86
CA PHE A 157 0.09 9.33 27.24
C PHE A 157 1.19 8.53 27.93
N GLU A 158 1.31 8.63 29.27
CA GLU A 158 2.32 7.88 30.01
C GLU A 158 2.15 6.36 29.86
N ARG A 159 0.92 5.88 29.92
CA ARG A 159 0.60 4.47 29.72
C ARG A 159 0.98 3.99 28.31
N PHE A 160 0.59 4.74 27.28
CA PHE A 160 0.85 4.37 25.89
C PHE A 160 2.31 4.55 25.48
N TYR A 161 3.00 5.54 26.05
CA TYR A 161 4.42 5.71 25.87
C TYR A 161 5.18 4.48 26.35
N LYS A 162 4.88 4.00 27.55
CA LYS A 162 5.46 2.78 28.09
C LYS A 162 5.22 1.56 27.20
N ILE A 163 3.99 1.37 26.72
CA ILE A 163 3.64 0.28 25.81
C ILE A 163 4.48 0.37 24.51
N ALA A 164 4.52 1.56 23.89
CA ALA A 164 5.29 1.76 22.66
C ALA A 164 6.78 1.54 22.87
N TYR A 165 7.33 2.01 24.00
CA TYR A 165 8.74 1.81 24.38
C TYR A 165 9.06 0.33 24.58
N ASP A 166 8.21 -0.41 25.29
CA ASP A 166 8.42 -1.83 25.55
C ASP A 166 8.36 -2.67 24.28
N LEU A 167 7.48 -2.30 23.35
CA LEU A 167 7.31 -2.96 22.05
C LEU A 167 8.40 -2.58 21.03
N SER A 168 9.06 -1.44 21.18
CA SER A 168 10.13 -1.02 20.27
C SER A 168 11.43 -1.80 20.55
N PRO A 169 11.99 -2.55 19.60
CA PRO A 169 13.31 -3.16 19.71
C PRO A 169 14.41 -2.14 20.00
N SER A 170 14.40 -0.98 19.35
CA SER A 170 15.37 0.10 19.56
C SER A 170 15.10 0.97 20.78
N LYS A 171 13.98 0.73 21.51
CA LYS A 171 13.54 1.54 22.64
C LYS A 171 13.31 3.02 22.30
N ASN A 172 12.91 3.28 21.04
CA ASN A 172 12.59 4.61 20.56
C ASN A 172 11.08 4.72 20.27
N VAL A 173 10.51 5.85 20.69
CA VAL A 173 9.07 6.16 20.56
C VAL A 173 8.92 7.48 19.81
N ILE A 174 7.99 7.53 18.88
CA ILE A 174 7.54 8.74 18.20
C ILE A 174 6.27 9.24 18.89
N ILE A 175 6.22 10.53 19.17
CA ILE A 175 5.08 11.27 19.71
C ILE A 175 4.72 12.35 18.69
N GLU A 176 3.53 12.29 18.11
CA GLU A 176 3.08 13.23 17.07
C GLU A 176 1.68 13.75 17.37
N ASP A 177 1.35 14.92 16.81
CA ASP A 177 -0.06 15.36 16.77
C ASP A 177 -0.95 14.25 16.21
N PHE A 178 -2.08 14.00 16.86
CA PHE A 178 -3.12 13.18 16.26
C PHE A 178 -4.06 14.07 15.46
N ILE A 179 -3.98 13.94 14.14
CA ILE A 179 -4.82 14.72 13.22
C ILE A 179 -6.12 13.95 12.96
N ASP A 180 -7.15 14.22 13.77
CA ASP A 180 -8.47 13.58 13.71
C ASP A 180 -9.50 14.36 12.87
N ASP A 181 -9.25 15.66 12.66
CA ASP A 181 -10.07 16.58 11.87
C ASP A 181 -9.55 16.79 10.44
N GLY A 182 -8.48 16.08 10.07
CA GLY A 182 -7.87 16.13 8.75
C GLY A 182 -8.39 15.04 7.81
N THR A 183 -8.27 15.29 6.50
CA THR A 183 -8.47 14.25 5.49
C THR A 183 -7.15 13.53 5.23
N LYS A 184 -7.12 12.19 5.36
CA LYS A 184 -5.99 11.40 4.89
C LYS A 184 -6.01 11.38 3.37
N VAL A 185 -4.92 11.85 2.75
CA VAL A 185 -4.70 11.88 1.31
C VAL A 185 -3.57 10.94 0.96
N ASP A 186 -3.81 10.00 0.05
CA ASP A 186 -2.80 9.13 -0.49
C ASP A 186 -2.40 9.59 -1.91
N LEU A 187 -1.13 9.43 -2.23
CA LEU A 187 -0.47 9.95 -3.42
C LEU A 187 0.25 8.81 -4.12
N TYR A 188 0.13 8.75 -5.43
CA TYR A 188 0.61 7.62 -6.22
C TYR A 188 1.50 8.11 -7.36
N TYR A 189 2.72 7.57 -7.39
CA TYR A 189 3.69 7.85 -8.44
C TYR A 189 4.16 6.56 -9.10
N TYR A 190 4.54 6.69 -10.34
CA TYR A 190 5.31 5.69 -11.06
C TYR A 190 6.62 6.29 -11.54
N VAL A 191 7.71 5.55 -11.37
CA VAL A 191 9.05 5.97 -11.79
C VAL A 191 9.57 4.98 -12.80
N LYS A 192 10.08 5.49 -13.93
CA LYS A 192 10.70 4.69 -14.99
C LYS A 192 11.91 5.40 -15.57
N GLY A 193 13.06 4.74 -15.52
CA GLY A 193 14.32 5.31 -16.00
C GLY A 193 14.70 6.62 -15.30
N GLY A 194 14.15 6.88 -14.11
CA GLY A 194 14.30 8.13 -13.37
C GLY A 194 13.28 9.22 -13.74
N ASN A 195 12.46 9.02 -14.77
CA ASN A 195 11.31 9.88 -15.03
C ASN A 195 10.20 9.57 -14.02
N ILE A 196 9.63 10.60 -13.43
CA ILE A 196 8.63 10.50 -12.36
C ILE A 196 7.30 10.98 -12.89
N ALA A 197 6.30 10.11 -12.93
CA ALA A 197 4.94 10.44 -13.30
C ALA A 197 4.03 10.42 -12.05
N LEU A 198 3.25 11.47 -11.82
CA LEU A 198 2.18 11.48 -10.86
C LEU A 198 0.98 10.76 -11.47
N LEU A 199 0.60 9.62 -10.90
CA LEU A 199 -0.60 8.89 -11.31
C LEU A 199 -1.86 9.63 -10.84
N GLY A 200 -1.84 10.14 -9.62
CA GLY A 200 -2.91 10.92 -9.01
C GLY A 200 -2.93 10.79 -7.49
N THR A 201 -4.07 11.15 -6.91
CA THR A 201 -4.29 11.19 -5.47
C THR A 201 -5.63 10.59 -5.09
N SER A 202 -5.81 10.22 -3.82
CA SER A 202 -7.09 9.79 -3.28
C SER A 202 -7.36 10.35 -1.89
N ASP A 203 -8.63 10.50 -1.53
CA ASP A 203 -9.03 10.73 -0.14
C ASP A 203 -9.34 9.38 0.50
N THR A 204 -8.82 9.14 1.71
CA THR A 204 -9.13 7.95 2.50
C THR A 204 -10.25 8.24 3.49
N ILE A 205 -11.30 7.43 3.43
CA ILE A 205 -12.39 7.43 4.42
C ILE A 205 -12.03 6.43 5.52
N MET A 206 -11.87 6.95 6.73
CA MET A 206 -11.53 6.16 7.91
C MET A 206 -12.80 5.68 8.63
N CYS A 207 -12.75 4.52 9.28
CA CYS A 207 -13.75 4.19 10.28
C CYS A 207 -13.53 5.05 11.52
N ASN A 208 -14.61 5.63 12.04
CA ASN A 208 -14.56 6.31 13.33
C ASN A 208 -14.24 5.27 14.42
N GLY A 209 -13.00 5.27 14.90
CA GLY A 209 -12.57 4.44 16.01
C GLY A 209 -13.00 5.07 17.34
N LYS A 210 -13.34 4.23 18.32
CA LYS A 210 -13.36 4.65 19.73
C LYS A 210 -11.89 4.75 20.20
N SER A 211 -11.63 5.53 21.25
CA SER A 211 -10.30 5.59 21.88
C SER A 211 -9.70 4.18 22.05
N GLY A 212 -8.49 3.96 21.52
CA GLY A 212 -7.80 2.66 21.53
C GLY A 212 -8.29 1.64 20.50
N ALA A 213 -9.26 1.96 19.64
CA ALA A 213 -9.69 1.09 18.55
C ALA A 213 -8.74 1.21 17.33
N PRO A 214 -8.57 0.15 16.53
CA PRO A 214 -7.77 0.22 15.31
C PRO A 214 -8.38 1.24 14.34
N ILE A 215 -7.53 2.04 13.72
CA ILE A 215 -7.93 2.98 12.68
C ILE A 215 -8.02 2.16 11.37
N LEU A 216 -9.25 1.81 10.96
CA LEU A 216 -9.50 1.06 9.74
C LEU A 216 -9.78 2.00 8.58
N GLN A 217 -9.17 1.71 7.43
CA GLN A 217 -9.44 2.39 6.17
C GLN A 217 -10.66 1.73 5.53
N LYS A 218 -11.79 2.43 5.50
CA LYS A 218 -13.07 1.94 4.99
C LYS A 218 -13.17 2.06 3.48
N ALA A 219 -12.71 3.19 2.94
CA ALA A 219 -12.75 3.44 1.50
C ALA A 219 -11.68 4.45 1.05
N TRP A 220 -11.45 4.48 -0.27
CA TRP A 220 -10.66 5.50 -0.96
C TRP A 220 -11.47 6.06 -2.12
N THR A 221 -11.48 7.37 -2.28
CA THR A 221 -12.14 8.06 -3.39
C THR A 221 -11.12 8.72 -4.30
N PHE A 222 -11.25 8.52 -5.60
CA PHE A 222 -10.34 9.02 -6.63
C PHE A 222 -11.07 9.92 -7.63
N PRO A 223 -10.43 11.02 -8.05
CA PRO A 223 -9.27 11.66 -7.46
C PRO A 223 -9.59 12.31 -6.10
N SER A 224 -8.55 12.65 -5.33
CA SER A 224 -8.70 13.48 -4.12
C SER A 224 -9.32 14.83 -4.45
N ARG A 225 -10.16 15.35 -3.57
CA ARG A 225 -10.68 16.73 -3.66
C ARG A 225 -9.58 17.79 -3.55
N TYR A 226 -8.42 17.42 -3.04
CA TYR A 226 -7.26 18.29 -2.84
C TYR A 226 -6.17 18.12 -3.90
N GLU A 227 -6.42 17.35 -4.97
CA GLU A 227 -5.42 17.03 -6.00
C GLU A 227 -4.81 18.27 -6.65
N SER A 228 -5.64 19.24 -7.04
CA SER A 228 -5.15 20.48 -7.68
C SER A 228 -4.23 21.29 -6.76
N GLN A 229 -4.56 21.37 -5.46
CA GLN A 229 -3.72 22.06 -4.49
C GLN A 229 -2.42 21.30 -4.24
N TYR A 230 -2.49 19.97 -4.11
CA TYR A 230 -1.31 19.13 -3.99
C TYR A 230 -0.33 19.35 -5.15
N VAL A 231 -0.82 19.32 -6.38
CA VAL A 231 0.00 19.50 -7.57
C VAL A 231 0.68 20.88 -7.58
N SER A 232 -0.03 21.93 -7.16
CA SER A 232 0.52 23.28 -7.15
C SER A 232 1.55 23.54 -6.04
N GLU A 233 1.40 22.90 -4.88
CA GLU A 233 2.18 23.24 -3.67
C GLU A 233 3.25 22.21 -3.30
N GLU A 234 2.99 20.92 -3.52
CA GLU A 234 3.81 19.84 -2.97
C GLU A 234 4.46 18.92 -4.03
N ASP A 235 3.81 18.65 -5.17
CA ASP A 235 4.29 17.69 -6.18
C ASP A 235 5.74 17.95 -6.61
N GLY A 236 6.09 19.22 -6.85
CA GLY A 236 7.45 19.58 -7.26
C GLY A 236 8.52 19.26 -6.21
N LYS A 237 8.19 19.29 -4.91
CA LYS A 237 9.10 18.91 -3.81
C LYS A 237 9.28 17.41 -3.75
N ILE A 238 8.18 16.66 -3.91
CA ILE A 238 8.19 15.20 -3.92
C ILE A 238 9.02 14.67 -5.10
N ARG A 239 8.82 15.21 -6.31
CA ARG A 239 9.63 14.83 -7.49
C ARG A 239 11.12 15.08 -7.25
N LYS A 240 11.48 16.23 -6.68
CA LYS A 240 12.89 16.52 -6.31
C LYS A 240 13.43 15.53 -5.30
N MET A 241 12.63 15.13 -4.31
CA MET A 241 13.00 14.13 -3.32
C MET A 241 13.23 12.76 -3.96
N LEU A 242 12.27 12.25 -4.74
CA LEU A 242 12.36 10.95 -5.41
C LEU A 242 13.55 10.89 -6.37
N HIS A 243 13.79 11.96 -7.13
CA HIS A 243 14.98 12.09 -7.98
C HIS A 243 16.27 12.13 -7.13
N GLY A 244 16.26 12.89 -6.04
CA GLY A 244 17.43 13.08 -5.17
C GLY A 244 17.88 11.83 -4.40
N ILE A 245 16.97 10.87 -4.15
CA ILE A 245 17.32 9.56 -3.60
C ILE A 245 17.75 8.55 -4.69
N GLY A 246 17.74 8.98 -5.96
CA GLY A 246 18.19 8.17 -7.08
C GLY A 246 17.21 7.04 -7.45
N LEU A 247 15.92 7.19 -7.18
CA LEU A 247 14.92 6.21 -7.59
C LEU A 247 14.83 6.16 -9.11
N LYS A 248 14.95 4.96 -9.68
CA LYS A 248 14.97 4.76 -11.13
C LYS A 248 13.71 4.10 -11.66
N ASN A 249 13.13 3.17 -10.91
CA ASN A 249 11.98 2.41 -11.36
C ASN A 249 11.11 2.04 -10.16
N GLY A 250 9.81 1.89 -10.39
CA GLY A 250 8.89 1.33 -9.43
C GLY A 250 7.68 2.19 -9.13
N TYR A 251 6.79 1.63 -8.35
CA TYR A 251 5.57 2.26 -7.86
C TYR A 251 5.86 2.90 -6.50
N VAL A 252 5.39 4.12 -6.29
CA VAL A 252 5.57 4.86 -5.04
C VAL A 252 4.21 5.28 -4.51
N THR A 253 3.96 4.98 -3.25
CA THR A 253 2.82 5.52 -2.51
C THR A 253 3.33 6.43 -1.41
N MET A 254 2.64 7.53 -1.17
CA MET A 254 2.89 8.40 -0.03
C MET A 254 1.57 8.74 0.64
N SER A 255 1.60 8.99 1.94
CA SER A 255 0.42 9.38 2.69
C SER A 255 0.66 10.69 3.43
N ALA A 256 -0.34 11.56 3.40
CA ALA A 256 -0.36 12.81 4.14
C ALA A 256 -1.74 13.05 4.75
N PHE A 257 -1.79 13.84 5.82
CA PHE A 257 -3.02 14.46 6.26
C PHE A 257 -3.12 15.87 5.67
N TYR A 258 -4.30 16.20 5.15
CA TYR A 258 -4.64 17.57 4.77
C TYR A 258 -5.49 18.21 5.88
N ARG A 259 -4.97 19.30 6.47
CA ARG A 259 -5.57 20.04 7.56
C ARG A 259 -5.16 21.50 7.50
N ASN A 260 -6.08 22.45 7.70
CA ASN A 260 -5.81 23.89 7.71
C ASN A 260 -5.00 24.34 6.48
N ASP A 261 -5.47 23.98 5.29
CA ASP A 261 -4.89 24.26 3.99
C ASP A 261 -3.42 23.83 3.82
N ARG A 262 -3.03 22.73 4.49
CA ARG A 262 -1.65 22.20 4.46
C ARG A 262 -1.62 20.68 4.46
N PHE A 263 -0.61 20.13 3.77
CA PHE A 263 -0.30 18.70 3.78
C PHE A 263 0.76 18.39 4.85
N TYR A 264 0.55 17.31 5.61
CA TYR A 264 1.44 16.80 6.63
C TYR A 264 1.77 15.34 6.32
N PHE A 265 2.96 15.10 5.76
CA PHE A 265 3.39 13.77 5.31
C PHE A 265 3.84 12.91 6.48
N PHE A 266 3.47 11.63 6.48
CA PHE A 266 3.81 10.73 7.58
C PHE A 266 4.31 9.36 7.14
N GLU A 267 4.10 8.95 5.88
CA GLU A 267 4.48 7.63 5.38
C GLU A 267 4.78 7.68 3.89
N ALA A 268 5.73 6.83 3.45
CA ALA A 268 5.94 6.51 2.05
C ALA A 268 6.30 5.02 1.90
N GLY A 269 5.92 4.42 0.78
CA GLY A 269 6.22 3.04 0.46
C GLY A 269 6.61 2.88 -1.02
N PHE A 270 7.63 2.08 -1.28
CA PHE A 270 8.10 1.78 -2.64
C PHE A 270 7.57 0.42 -3.10
N ARG A 271 6.26 0.30 -3.21
CA ARG A 271 5.56 -0.92 -3.57
C ARG A 271 4.15 -0.62 -4.06
N LEU A 272 3.53 -1.61 -4.69
CA LEU A 272 2.10 -1.57 -4.94
C LEU A 272 1.33 -1.44 -3.62
N SER A 273 0.28 -0.67 -3.65
CA SER A 273 -0.55 -0.44 -2.47
C SER A 273 -1.60 -1.54 -2.29
N GLY A 274 -1.90 -1.86 -1.04
CA GLY A 274 -2.82 -2.95 -0.69
C GLY A 274 -4.29 -2.65 -0.97
N GLU A 275 -4.65 -1.41 -1.30
CA GLU A 275 -5.96 -1.02 -1.80
C GLU A 275 -6.11 -1.20 -3.32
N LEU A 276 -5.06 -1.65 -4.01
CA LEU A 276 -5.06 -1.94 -5.45
C LEU A 276 -5.42 -0.71 -6.32
N SER A 277 -4.97 0.47 -5.93
CA SER A 277 -5.22 1.74 -6.64
C SER A 277 -4.74 1.72 -8.10
N TYR A 278 -3.77 0.86 -8.44
CA TYR A 278 -3.33 0.69 -9.83
C TYR A 278 -4.49 0.31 -10.76
N ASN A 279 -5.53 -0.37 -10.30
CA ASN A 279 -6.70 -0.70 -11.13
C ASN A 279 -7.41 0.56 -11.68
N TYR A 280 -7.47 1.62 -10.88
CA TYR A 280 -7.99 2.90 -11.32
C TYR A 280 -7.06 3.56 -12.34
N TYR A 281 -5.75 3.59 -12.05
CA TYR A 281 -4.78 4.24 -12.92
C TYR A 281 -4.56 3.49 -14.23
N ASP A 282 -4.53 2.16 -14.21
CA ASP A 282 -4.54 1.33 -15.42
C ASP A 282 -5.74 1.66 -16.31
N TYR A 283 -6.91 1.84 -15.70
CA TYR A 283 -8.15 2.14 -16.44
C TYR A 283 -8.10 3.52 -17.10
N ILE A 284 -7.68 4.58 -16.39
CA ILE A 284 -7.70 5.94 -16.94
C ILE A 284 -6.54 6.23 -17.90
N SER A 285 -5.39 5.57 -17.73
CA SER A 285 -4.19 5.77 -18.57
C SER A 285 -4.09 4.79 -19.73
N GLY A 286 -4.77 3.64 -19.64
CA GLY A 286 -4.56 2.53 -20.55
C GLY A 286 -3.21 1.83 -20.40
N ILE A 287 -2.41 2.19 -19.39
CA ILE A 287 -1.10 1.61 -19.10
C ILE A 287 -1.26 0.60 -17.97
N ASN A 288 -0.71 -0.60 -18.15
CA ASN A 288 -0.68 -1.61 -17.12
C ASN A 288 0.60 -1.49 -16.26
N TYR A 289 0.46 -0.94 -15.07
CA TYR A 289 1.61 -0.68 -14.17
C TYR A 289 2.24 -1.96 -13.60
N ILE A 290 1.48 -3.04 -13.44
CA ILE A 290 2.03 -4.34 -13.06
C ILE A 290 2.87 -4.90 -14.21
N ASP A 291 2.39 -4.85 -15.46
CA ASP A 291 3.13 -5.33 -16.64
C ASP A 291 4.50 -4.65 -16.75
N THR A 292 4.56 -3.37 -16.44
CA THR A 292 5.82 -2.62 -16.45
C THR A 292 6.80 -3.05 -15.37
N LEU A 293 6.29 -3.41 -14.18
CA LEU A 293 7.11 -3.98 -13.11
C LEU A 293 7.61 -5.38 -13.48
N LEU A 294 6.77 -6.19 -14.14
CA LEU A 294 7.14 -7.51 -14.66
C LEU A 294 8.28 -7.40 -15.68
N ASP A 295 8.11 -6.52 -16.67
CA ASP A 295 9.14 -6.30 -17.71
C ASP A 295 10.48 -5.87 -17.09
N TYR A 296 10.43 -4.92 -16.14
CA TYR A 296 11.64 -4.49 -15.45
C TYR A 296 12.30 -5.61 -14.65
N SER A 297 11.53 -6.39 -13.88
CA SER A 297 12.07 -7.48 -13.05
C SER A 297 12.75 -8.59 -13.88
N LEU A 298 12.33 -8.74 -15.13
CA LEU A 298 12.90 -9.70 -16.09
C LEU A 298 13.97 -9.09 -16.99
N GLY A 299 14.31 -7.80 -16.82
CA GLY A 299 15.24 -7.09 -17.69
C GLY A 299 14.76 -6.94 -19.14
N LEU A 300 13.43 -6.98 -19.36
CA LEU A 300 12.84 -6.83 -20.68
C LEU A 300 12.74 -5.36 -21.08
N PRO A 301 12.86 -5.06 -22.40
CA PRO A 301 12.64 -3.71 -22.90
C PRO A 301 11.18 -3.29 -22.62
N ASN A 302 11.02 -2.09 -22.10
CA ASN A 302 9.70 -1.49 -21.96
C ASN A 302 9.75 -0.10 -22.61
N SER A 303 8.96 0.10 -23.68
CA SER A 303 8.94 1.29 -24.51
C SER A 303 7.93 2.34 -24.07
N ASP A 304 7.04 2.02 -23.12
CA ASP A 304 5.97 2.92 -22.76
C ASP A 304 6.50 4.20 -22.13
N ILE A 305 5.99 5.33 -22.58
CA ILE A 305 6.24 6.65 -22.03
C ILE A 305 5.23 6.88 -20.93
N TYR A 306 5.70 7.25 -19.74
CA TYR A 306 4.83 7.54 -18.59
C TYR A 306 4.74 9.05 -18.43
N GLU A 307 3.53 9.54 -18.68
CA GLU A 307 3.15 10.92 -18.43
C GLU A 307 2.30 11.00 -17.14
N ASP A 308 2.12 12.21 -16.67
CA ASP A 308 1.23 12.45 -15.52
C ASP A 308 -0.20 12.07 -15.85
N CYS A 309 -0.75 11.13 -15.09
CA CYS A 309 -2.10 10.61 -15.32
C CYS A 309 -3.19 11.45 -14.64
N TYR A 310 -2.83 12.25 -13.64
CA TYR A 310 -3.81 13.00 -12.83
C TYR A 310 -4.72 13.94 -13.63
N GLN A 311 -4.35 14.27 -14.87
CA GLN A 311 -5.18 15.07 -15.78
C GLN A 311 -5.96 14.24 -16.81
N LEU A 312 -5.63 12.94 -16.94
CA LEU A 312 -6.30 12.06 -17.87
C LEU A 312 -7.71 11.76 -17.38
N ASN A 313 -8.65 11.79 -18.33
CA ASN A 313 -10.03 11.37 -18.12
C ASN A 313 -10.66 11.86 -16.80
N LYS A 314 -10.63 13.17 -16.56
CA LYS A 314 -11.13 13.85 -15.33
C LYS A 314 -12.59 13.54 -14.98
N CYS A 315 -13.37 13.02 -15.94
CA CYS A 315 -14.76 12.62 -15.70
C CYS A 315 -14.86 11.27 -14.97
N THR A 316 -13.83 10.42 -15.07
CA THR A 316 -13.84 9.12 -14.40
C THR A 316 -13.43 9.25 -12.96
N LYS A 317 -14.33 8.91 -12.07
CA LYS A 317 -14.08 8.81 -10.63
C LYS A 317 -14.02 7.33 -10.24
N SER A 318 -13.40 7.05 -9.09
CA SER A 318 -13.42 5.71 -8.51
C SER A 318 -13.64 5.77 -7.01
N ILE A 319 -14.25 4.72 -6.50
CA ILE A 319 -14.23 4.41 -5.07
C ILE A 319 -13.75 2.98 -4.87
N ILE A 320 -12.82 2.79 -3.95
CA ILE A 320 -12.39 1.47 -3.48
C ILE A 320 -13.00 1.26 -2.10
N LEU A 321 -13.74 0.17 -1.93
CA LEU A 321 -14.46 -0.14 -0.70
C LEU A 321 -13.88 -1.39 -0.05
N ASN A 322 -13.55 -1.32 1.23
CA ASN A 322 -13.23 -2.47 2.05
C ASN A 322 -14.46 -2.95 2.81
N TYR A 323 -14.68 -4.24 2.78
CA TYR A 323 -15.68 -4.93 3.62
C TYR A 323 -14.95 -5.72 4.70
N PHE A 324 -15.30 -5.44 5.96
CA PHE A 324 -14.77 -6.15 7.11
C PHE A 324 -15.85 -7.05 7.71
N GLY A 325 -15.46 -8.25 8.11
CA GLY A 325 -16.36 -9.19 8.76
C GLY A 325 -16.45 -8.95 10.28
N ILE A 326 -17.62 -9.17 10.82
CA ILE A 326 -17.84 -9.37 12.26
C ILE A 326 -17.68 -10.86 12.61
N ASP A 327 -17.43 -11.17 13.87
CA ASP A 327 -17.35 -12.56 14.32
C ASP A 327 -18.62 -13.34 13.99
N GLY A 328 -18.45 -14.53 13.45
CA GLY A 328 -19.55 -15.41 13.06
C GLY A 328 -19.30 -16.14 11.74
N ILE A 329 -20.36 -16.72 11.21
CA ILE A 329 -20.33 -17.44 9.93
C ILE A 329 -20.81 -16.50 8.82
N VAL A 330 -20.04 -16.46 7.72
CA VAL A 330 -20.39 -15.68 6.51
C VAL A 330 -21.62 -16.31 5.86
N LYS A 331 -22.77 -15.65 5.98
CA LYS A 331 -24.03 -16.14 5.38
C LYS A 331 -24.15 -15.77 3.91
N LYS A 332 -23.76 -14.53 3.55
CA LYS A 332 -23.86 -14.00 2.19
C LYS A 332 -22.90 -12.83 2.03
N ILE A 333 -22.23 -12.78 0.89
CA ILE A 333 -21.44 -11.64 0.47
C ILE A 333 -22.22 -10.91 -0.62
N GLN A 334 -22.66 -9.69 -0.30
CA GLN A 334 -23.32 -8.85 -1.30
C GLN A 334 -22.25 -8.21 -2.18
N THR A 335 -22.28 -8.53 -3.47
CA THR A 335 -21.40 -7.90 -4.45
C THR A 335 -22.12 -6.70 -5.07
N PRO A 336 -21.44 -5.55 -5.23
CA PRO A 336 -21.97 -4.49 -6.08
C PRO A 336 -22.19 -5.05 -7.48
N SER A 337 -23.39 -4.86 -8.03
CA SER A 337 -23.67 -5.29 -9.40
C SER A 337 -23.10 -4.29 -10.40
N ASN A 338 -22.57 -4.78 -11.53
CA ASN A 338 -22.40 -3.92 -12.69
C ASN A 338 -23.79 -3.35 -13.04
N SER A 339 -23.91 -2.03 -13.12
CA SER A 339 -25.16 -1.46 -13.64
C SER A 339 -25.30 -1.87 -15.10
N SER A 340 -26.54 -1.97 -15.59
CA SER A 340 -26.83 -2.20 -17.01
C SER A 340 -26.32 -1.05 -17.91
N ASN A 341 -25.82 0.02 -17.33
CA ASN A 341 -25.21 1.14 -18.03
C ASN A 341 -23.71 0.91 -18.19
N GLU A 342 -23.17 1.05 -19.39
CA GLU A 342 -21.75 0.97 -19.73
C GLU A 342 -20.86 2.01 -18.98
N SER A 343 -21.49 2.93 -18.22
CA SER A 343 -20.84 3.98 -17.46
C SER A 343 -20.16 3.51 -16.16
N GLN A 344 -20.40 2.26 -15.72
CA GLN A 344 -19.87 1.74 -14.47
C GLN A 344 -19.15 0.41 -14.67
N LYS A 345 -17.93 0.30 -14.11
CA LYS A 345 -17.17 -0.96 -14.04
C LYS A 345 -16.89 -1.31 -12.59
N VAL A 346 -17.15 -2.55 -12.20
CA VAL A 346 -16.84 -3.08 -10.86
C VAL A 346 -15.79 -4.16 -10.98
N ILE A 347 -14.71 -4.02 -10.22
CA ILE A 347 -13.65 -5.02 -10.05
C ILE A 347 -13.70 -5.47 -8.59
N GLY A 348 -13.95 -6.75 -8.33
CA GLY A 348 -14.13 -7.30 -7.00
C GLY A 348 -13.09 -8.33 -6.63
N ASN A 349 -12.58 -8.25 -5.40
CA ASN A 349 -11.73 -9.25 -4.77
C ASN A 349 -12.43 -9.76 -3.51
N ILE A 350 -12.83 -11.03 -3.51
CA ILE A 350 -13.47 -11.70 -2.37
C ILE A 350 -12.43 -12.60 -1.71
N TYR A 351 -12.14 -12.37 -0.45
CA TYR A 351 -11.07 -13.04 0.30
C TYR A 351 -11.54 -14.22 1.14
N ILE A 352 -12.85 -14.37 1.32
CA ILE A 352 -13.48 -15.47 2.08
C ILE A 352 -14.74 -15.92 1.37
N LYS A 353 -15.20 -17.12 1.69
CA LYS A 353 -16.38 -17.74 1.05
C LYS A 353 -17.58 -17.73 1.99
N GLU A 354 -18.78 -17.88 1.42
CA GLU A 354 -19.99 -18.19 2.19
C GLU A 354 -19.79 -19.52 2.93
N GLY A 355 -20.13 -19.54 4.20
CA GLY A 355 -19.89 -20.66 5.12
C GLY A 355 -18.59 -20.57 5.93
N ASP A 356 -17.65 -19.69 5.57
CA ASP A 356 -16.43 -19.50 6.34
C ASP A 356 -16.73 -18.85 7.69
N SER A 357 -15.93 -19.23 8.70
CA SER A 357 -15.98 -18.62 10.03
C SER A 357 -15.02 -17.45 10.14
N ILE A 358 -15.51 -16.34 10.68
CA ILE A 358 -14.70 -15.16 11.00
C ILE A 358 -14.48 -15.13 12.50
N HIS A 359 -13.21 -15.05 12.88
CA HIS A 359 -12.77 -14.77 14.24
C HIS A 359 -11.82 -13.57 14.16
N ASN A 360 -12.23 -12.44 14.67
CA ASN A 360 -11.41 -11.25 14.77
C ASN A 360 -10.59 -11.33 16.08
N GLU A 361 -9.28 -11.12 15.95
CA GLU A 361 -8.47 -10.88 17.12
C GLU A 361 -8.75 -9.47 17.66
N THR A 362 -8.46 -9.25 18.94
CA THR A 362 -8.64 -7.93 19.55
C THR A 362 -7.95 -6.87 18.70
N ASN A 363 -8.73 -5.93 18.15
CA ASN A 363 -8.29 -4.84 17.29
C ASN A 363 -7.83 -5.21 15.86
N VAL A 364 -8.06 -6.43 15.37
CA VAL A 364 -7.77 -6.83 13.99
C VAL A 364 -9.03 -7.36 13.33
N PHE A 365 -9.63 -6.57 12.43
CA PHE A 365 -10.81 -6.99 11.68
C PHE A 365 -10.41 -7.67 10.38
N LYS A 366 -10.98 -8.84 10.14
CA LYS A 366 -10.72 -9.61 8.92
C LYS A 366 -11.39 -8.97 7.71
N LYS A 367 -10.59 -8.56 6.73
CA LYS A 367 -11.11 -8.09 5.45
C LYS A 367 -11.74 -9.28 4.71
N ILE A 368 -12.99 -9.13 4.30
CA ILE A 368 -13.77 -10.18 3.62
C ILE A 368 -13.87 -9.96 2.12
N ALA A 369 -13.90 -8.70 1.69
CA ALA A 369 -13.91 -8.35 0.28
C ALA A 369 -13.39 -6.91 0.09
N MET A 370 -12.99 -6.62 -1.14
CA MET A 370 -12.66 -5.28 -1.60
C MET A 370 -13.20 -5.09 -3.02
N TYR A 371 -13.81 -3.96 -3.28
CA TYR A 371 -14.38 -3.63 -4.59
C TYR A 371 -13.87 -2.28 -5.06
N THR A 372 -13.37 -2.24 -6.30
CA THR A 372 -13.07 -1.01 -7.03
C THR A 372 -14.24 -0.73 -7.95
N ILE A 373 -14.90 0.40 -7.78
CA ILE A 373 -16.01 0.86 -8.58
C ILE A 373 -15.55 2.08 -9.37
N LEU A 374 -15.58 1.98 -10.68
CA LEU A 374 -15.25 3.04 -11.64
C LEU A 374 -16.53 3.59 -12.21
N SER A 375 -16.73 4.91 -12.20
CA SER A 375 -17.94 5.53 -12.74
C SER A 375 -17.69 6.95 -13.25
N ASN A 376 -18.41 7.32 -14.30
CA ASN A 376 -18.45 8.69 -14.81
C ASN A 376 -19.66 9.47 -14.25
N ASP A 377 -20.48 8.86 -13.39
CA ASP A 377 -21.71 9.39 -12.84
C ASP A 377 -21.56 9.91 -11.42
N ASN A 378 -22.53 10.73 -10.98
CA ASN A 378 -22.61 11.21 -9.59
C ASN A 378 -22.96 10.12 -8.57
N MET A 379 -23.20 8.87 -9.01
CA MET A 379 -23.53 7.73 -8.14
C MET A 379 -22.45 7.50 -7.05
N LEU A 380 -21.19 7.81 -7.32
CA LEU A 380 -20.13 7.73 -6.30
C LEU A 380 -20.36 8.68 -5.15
N GLU A 381 -20.94 9.85 -5.38
CA GLU A 381 -21.27 10.81 -4.32
C GLU A 381 -22.35 10.26 -3.38
N ASP A 382 -23.33 9.53 -3.91
CA ASP A 382 -24.36 8.88 -3.11
C ASP A 382 -23.80 7.73 -2.27
N ILE A 383 -22.88 6.94 -2.83
CA ILE A 383 -22.14 5.90 -2.10
C ILE A 383 -21.31 6.52 -0.98
N ILE A 384 -20.60 7.61 -1.27
CA ILE A 384 -19.79 8.33 -0.27
C ILE A 384 -20.67 8.89 0.85
N ARG A 385 -21.83 9.49 0.53
CA ARG A 385 -22.80 9.96 1.52
C ARG A 385 -23.30 8.80 2.39
N TYR A 386 -23.66 7.68 1.79
CA TYR A 386 -24.09 6.48 2.52
C TYR A 386 -22.99 5.96 3.47
N ILE A 387 -21.73 5.90 3.00
CA ILE A 387 -20.59 5.47 3.82
C ILE A 387 -20.36 6.39 5.00
N ASN A 388 -20.53 7.70 4.81
CA ASN A 388 -20.30 8.70 5.87
C ASN A 388 -21.46 8.77 6.90
N SER A 389 -22.66 8.27 6.53
CA SER A 389 -23.84 8.27 7.40
C SER A 389 -23.98 7.00 8.27
N ASN A 390 -23.20 5.96 7.97
CA ASN A 390 -23.19 4.65 8.64
C ASN A 390 -21.77 4.24 9.06
#